data_f91b507e8b06326a80894032a2048c98
#
_entry.id   f91b507e8b06326a80894032a2048c98
#
_cell.length_a   1.000
_cell.length_b   1.000
_cell.length_c   1.000
_cell.angle_alpha   90.00
_cell.angle_beta   90.00
_cell.angle_gamma   90.00
#
_symmetry.space_group_name_H-M   'P 1'
#
loop_
_entity.id
_entity.type
_entity.pdbx_description
1 polymer ?
#
loop_
_entity_poly.entity_id
_entity_poly.type
_entity_poly.pdbx_seq_one_letter_code
_entity_poly.pdbx_strand_id
1 'polypeptide(L)'
;LFGLLLAGAGIWSLFTTPVDAIPDLSDAQVIVYTEYKGQSPRTLEDQVTYPLTTALVSVPGAKTVRGYSFFGYSLVYILFEDGIDPYWARSRVAELLNSAQKRLPSGVTPTLGPDGSGVGWVFEYALVSEKLSLQELRSLQDWYLKYGLASVEGVAEVASVGGYVKQYQVQVDPSRLRSFGVSLSDIEMAIRRANADAGGEVLEMGEAEYMVRGQGLLRGLDDLPAADELRKIPVKKPEALLTVEPGLATAPPEQLAMPEVAPRETAPP
;
A
#
# COMPACT_ATOMS: atom_id res chain seq x y z
N LEU A 1 -58.83 15.56 -21.23
CA LEU A 1 -57.63 14.95 -21.80
C LEU A 1 -56.33 15.57 -21.24
N PHE A 2 -56.22 16.91 -21.24
CA PHE A 2 -55.07 17.64 -20.73
C PHE A 2 -54.81 17.41 -19.24
N GLY A 3 -55.84 17.35 -18.41
CA GLY A 3 -55.73 17.03 -16.98
C GLY A 3 -55.21 15.60 -16.72
N LEU A 4 -55.62 14.62 -17.54
CA LEU A 4 -55.13 13.24 -17.45
C LEU A 4 -53.64 13.15 -17.84
N LEU A 5 -53.22 13.92 -18.85
CA LEU A 5 -51.79 13.98 -19.23
C LEU A 5 -50.91 14.60 -18.12
N LEU A 6 -51.40 15.69 -17.50
CA LEU A 6 -50.71 16.31 -16.38
C LEU A 6 -50.60 15.37 -15.16
N ALA A 7 -51.69 14.66 -14.83
CA ALA A 7 -51.71 13.69 -13.74
C ALA A 7 -50.72 12.53 -14.04
N GLY A 8 -50.72 12.02 -15.26
CA GLY A 8 -49.79 10.98 -15.68
C GLY A 8 -48.34 11.43 -15.63
N ALA A 9 -48.03 12.64 -16.10
CA ALA A 9 -46.70 13.23 -16.02
C ALA A 9 -46.26 13.46 -14.56
N GLY A 10 -47.17 13.91 -13.69
CA GLY A 10 -46.89 14.09 -12.27
C GLY A 10 -46.56 12.78 -11.55
N ILE A 11 -47.35 11.74 -11.83
CA ILE A 11 -47.10 10.40 -11.28
C ILE A 11 -45.74 9.84 -11.79
N TRP A 12 -45.47 9.97 -13.08
CA TRP A 12 -44.21 9.57 -13.66
C TRP A 12 -43.01 10.31 -13.05
N SER A 13 -43.12 11.63 -12.88
CA SER A 13 -42.10 12.46 -12.24
C SER A 13 -41.85 12.04 -10.78
N LEU A 14 -42.87 11.65 -10.03
CA LEU A 14 -42.76 11.20 -8.65
C LEU A 14 -41.85 9.95 -8.52
N PHE A 15 -41.95 9.04 -9.48
CA PHE A 15 -41.14 7.80 -9.48
C PHE A 15 -39.76 7.94 -10.14
N THR A 16 -39.57 8.97 -10.96
CA THR A 16 -38.31 9.18 -11.68
C THR A 16 -37.39 10.26 -11.10
N THR A 17 -37.96 11.11 -10.23
CA THR A 17 -37.15 12.16 -9.58
C THR A 17 -36.26 11.53 -8.50
N PRO A 18 -34.93 11.61 -8.62
CA PRO A 18 -34.06 11.15 -7.58
C PRO A 18 -34.27 11.99 -6.32
N VAL A 19 -34.45 11.32 -5.20
CA VAL A 19 -34.63 11.96 -3.89
C VAL A 19 -33.52 11.45 -2.97
N ASP A 20 -32.62 12.32 -2.61
CA ASP A 20 -31.58 12.03 -1.61
C ASP A 20 -32.10 12.46 -0.23
N ALA A 21 -31.89 11.59 0.76
CA ALA A 21 -32.24 11.86 2.16
C ALA A 21 -31.41 13.04 2.73
N ILE A 22 -30.14 13.12 2.29
CA ILE A 22 -29.22 14.23 2.58
C ILE A 22 -28.67 14.68 1.24
N PRO A 23 -29.01 15.92 0.79
CA PRO A 23 -28.49 16.43 -0.47
C PRO A 23 -26.95 16.55 -0.38
N ASP A 24 -26.26 16.07 -1.38
CA ASP A 24 -24.81 16.25 -1.51
C ASP A 24 -24.54 17.70 -1.95
N LEU A 25 -24.12 18.51 -0.99
CA LEU A 25 -23.72 19.90 -1.21
C LEU A 25 -22.19 20.05 -1.37
N SER A 26 -21.47 18.94 -1.47
CA SER A 26 -20.02 18.99 -1.66
C SER A 26 -19.68 19.41 -3.10
N ASP A 27 -18.64 20.22 -3.23
CA ASP A 27 -18.07 20.54 -4.53
C ASP A 27 -17.57 19.25 -5.20
N ALA A 28 -17.65 19.17 -6.52
CA ALA A 28 -16.99 18.10 -7.27
C ALA A 28 -15.49 18.18 -7.02
N GLN A 29 -14.93 17.18 -6.34
CA GLN A 29 -13.53 17.19 -5.94
C GLN A 29 -12.85 15.84 -6.19
N VAL A 30 -11.56 15.91 -6.48
CA VAL A 30 -10.67 14.75 -6.56
C VAL A 30 -9.53 14.96 -5.59
N ILE A 31 -9.26 13.93 -4.76
CA ILE A 31 -8.20 13.95 -3.78
C ILE A 31 -7.07 13.06 -4.27
N VAL A 32 -5.84 13.57 -4.26
CA VAL A 32 -4.63 12.79 -4.52
C VAL A 32 -3.90 12.60 -3.20
N TYR A 33 -3.68 11.36 -2.81
CA TYR A 33 -2.95 10.95 -1.63
C TYR A 33 -1.57 10.43 -2.01
N THR A 34 -0.52 10.85 -1.30
CA THR A 34 0.84 10.40 -1.57
C THR A 34 1.59 10.15 -0.27
N GLU A 35 2.04 8.92 -0.06
CA GLU A 35 2.89 8.58 1.08
C GLU A 35 4.37 8.81 0.75
N TYR A 36 5.07 9.45 1.70
CA TYR A 36 6.53 9.54 1.74
C TYR A 36 6.99 9.41 3.18
N LYS A 37 6.98 8.17 3.67
CA LYS A 37 7.18 7.84 5.09
C LYS A 37 8.49 8.40 5.65
N GLY A 38 8.44 8.90 6.88
CA GLY A 38 9.61 9.38 7.61
C GLY A 38 10.10 10.77 7.21
N GLN A 39 9.43 11.44 6.26
CA GLN A 39 9.83 12.78 5.82
C GLN A 39 9.07 13.89 6.55
N SER A 40 9.75 15.02 6.75
CA SER A 40 9.16 16.20 7.36
C SER A 40 8.13 16.86 6.44
N PRO A 41 7.13 17.62 6.97
CA PRO A 41 6.17 18.33 6.15
C PRO A 41 6.82 19.27 5.13
N ARG A 42 7.93 19.92 5.48
CA ARG A 42 8.66 20.81 4.57
C ARG A 42 9.29 20.04 3.40
N THR A 43 9.91 18.89 3.68
CA THR A 43 10.46 18.03 2.62
C THR A 43 9.37 17.52 1.69
N LEU A 44 8.21 17.15 2.27
CA LEU A 44 7.06 16.74 1.48
C LEU A 44 6.52 17.87 0.62
N GLU A 45 6.46 19.08 1.16
CA GLU A 45 6.02 20.24 0.39
C GLU A 45 6.94 20.49 -0.81
N ASP A 46 8.23 20.51 -0.58
CA ASP A 46 9.20 20.82 -1.64
C ASP A 46 9.28 19.73 -2.72
N GLN A 47 9.22 18.44 -2.31
CA GLN A 47 9.49 17.30 -3.20
C GLN A 47 8.24 16.59 -3.73
N VAL A 48 7.10 16.73 -3.09
CA VAL A 48 5.87 16.00 -3.42
C VAL A 48 4.69 16.93 -3.65
N THR A 49 4.31 17.71 -2.64
CA THR A 49 3.09 18.51 -2.68
C THR A 49 3.15 19.60 -3.73
N TYR A 50 4.22 20.38 -3.76
CA TYR A 50 4.41 21.47 -4.72
C TYR A 50 4.52 20.97 -6.18
N PRO A 51 5.33 19.94 -6.50
CA PRO A 51 5.35 19.35 -7.84
C PRO A 51 3.98 18.81 -8.30
N LEU A 52 3.22 18.19 -7.40
CA LEU A 52 1.88 17.69 -7.71
C LEU A 52 0.88 18.82 -7.92
N THR A 53 0.83 19.81 -7.02
CA THR A 53 -0.09 20.96 -7.16
C THR A 53 0.16 21.72 -8.43
N THR A 54 1.42 22.00 -8.76
CA THR A 54 1.80 22.69 -10.02
C THR A 54 1.42 21.91 -11.28
N ALA A 55 1.57 20.61 -11.25
CA ALA A 55 1.17 19.77 -12.38
C ALA A 55 -0.36 19.70 -12.54
N LEU A 56 -1.08 19.65 -11.43
CA LEU A 56 -2.53 19.46 -11.42
C LEU A 56 -3.35 20.75 -11.58
N VAL A 57 -2.73 21.93 -11.44
CA VAL A 57 -3.39 23.21 -11.77
C VAL A 57 -3.87 23.26 -13.23
N SER A 58 -3.19 22.53 -14.12
CA SER A 58 -3.53 22.47 -15.55
C SER A 58 -4.69 21.51 -15.89
N VAL A 59 -5.31 20.86 -14.90
CA VAL A 59 -6.45 19.98 -15.14
C VAL A 59 -7.62 20.81 -15.66
N PRO A 60 -8.22 20.45 -16.81
CA PRO A 60 -9.37 21.18 -17.34
C PRO A 60 -10.54 21.17 -16.36
N GLY A 61 -11.18 22.33 -16.16
CA GLY A 61 -12.31 22.49 -15.25
C GLY A 61 -11.94 22.55 -13.77
N ALA A 62 -10.65 22.53 -13.42
CA ALA A 62 -10.22 22.75 -12.05
C ALA A 62 -10.39 24.22 -11.64
N LYS A 63 -11.22 24.46 -10.63
CA LYS A 63 -11.46 25.78 -10.02
C LYS A 63 -10.35 26.16 -9.04
N THR A 64 -9.89 25.18 -8.26
CA THR A 64 -8.86 25.40 -7.24
C THR A 64 -8.09 24.10 -6.99
N VAL A 65 -6.78 24.22 -6.83
CA VAL A 65 -5.90 23.13 -6.41
C VAL A 65 -5.22 23.52 -5.09
N ARG A 66 -5.36 22.71 -4.05
CA ARG A 66 -4.80 22.96 -2.72
C ARG A 66 -3.99 21.76 -2.27
N GLY A 67 -2.75 22.00 -1.84
CA GLY A 67 -1.87 20.97 -1.27
C GLY A 67 -1.76 21.11 0.23
N TYR A 68 -1.69 19.97 0.91
CA TYR A 68 -1.46 19.89 2.35
C TYR A 68 -0.33 18.89 2.60
N SER A 69 0.68 19.31 3.34
CA SER A 69 1.85 18.50 3.69
C SER A 69 1.82 18.15 5.16
N PHE A 70 1.79 16.85 5.46
CA PHE A 70 1.83 16.30 6.81
C PHE A 70 3.13 15.52 7.02
N PHE A 71 3.38 15.05 8.23
CA PHE A 71 4.51 14.15 8.47
C PHE A 71 4.26 12.80 7.79
N GLY A 72 5.06 12.50 6.75
CA GLY A 72 5.01 11.22 6.04
C GLY A 72 3.98 11.10 4.93
N TYR A 73 3.10 12.11 4.70
CA TYR A 73 2.14 12.06 3.59
C TYR A 73 1.71 13.44 3.11
N SER A 74 1.29 13.49 1.86
CA SER A 74 0.75 14.66 1.17
C SER A 74 -0.68 14.40 0.70
N LEU A 75 -1.53 15.43 0.79
CA LEU A 75 -2.87 15.46 0.23
C LEU A 75 -2.99 16.63 -0.74
N VAL A 76 -3.44 16.37 -1.96
CA VAL A 76 -3.74 17.42 -2.94
C VAL A 76 -5.22 17.32 -3.31
N TYR A 77 -5.96 18.39 -3.03
CA TYR A 77 -7.37 18.54 -3.35
C TYR A 77 -7.51 19.34 -4.63
N ILE A 78 -8.20 18.79 -5.61
CA ILE A 78 -8.56 19.44 -6.84
C ILE A 78 -10.09 19.66 -6.80
N LEU A 79 -10.51 20.90 -6.66
CA LEU A 79 -11.91 21.28 -6.71
C LEU A 79 -12.26 21.69 -8.14
N PHE A 80 -13.37 21.18 -8.64
CA PHE A 80 -13.84 21.43 -9.98
C PHE A 80 -15.00 22.44 -10.00
N GLU A 81 -15.28 22.96 -11.18
CA GLU A 81 -16.45 23.79 -11.41
C GLU A 81 -17.75 22.99 -11.23
N ASP A 82 -18.83 23.67 -10.85
CA ASP A 82 -20.13 23.05 -10.65
C ASP A 82 -20.64 22.38 -11.93
N GLY A 83 -21.23 21.19 -11.77
CA GLY A 83 -21.79 20.41 -12.86
C GLY A 83 -20.80 19.56 -13.64
N ILE A 84 -19.52 19.52 -13.24
CA ILE A 84 -18.54 18.60 -13.82
C ILE A 84 -18.79 17.19 -13.26
N ASP A 85 -18.85 16.20 -14.16
CA ASP A 85 -18.97 14.79 -13.79
C ASP A 85 -17.74 14.33 -13.00
N PRO A 86 -17.90 13.79 -11.78
CA PRO A 86 -16.81 13.33 -10.93
C PRO A 86 -15.94 12.25 -11.58
N TYR A 87 -16.50 11.35 -12.35
CA TYR A 87 -15.75 10.28 -13.03
C TYR A 87 -14.89 10.82 -14.16
N TRP A 88 -15.41 11.79 -14.91
CA TRP A 88 -14.63 12.50 -15.91
C TRP A 88 -13.47 13.27 -15.26
N ALA A 89 -13.73 13.98 -14.16
CA ALA A 89 -12.74 14.71 -13.40
C ALA A 89 -11.61 13.78 -12.91
N ARG A 90 -11.96 12.65 -12.31
CA ARG A 90 -11.00 11.61 -11.87
C ARG A 90 -10.14 11.09 -13.02
N SER A 91 -10.76 10.85 -14.18
CA SER A 91 -10.01 10.38 -15.37
C SER A 91 -8.98 11.41 -15.83
N ARG A 92 -9.34 12.70 -15.85
CA ARG A 92 -8.38 13.79 -16.20
C ARG A 92 -7.27 13.93 -15.21
N VAL A 93 -7.57 13.85 -13.91
CA VAL A 93 -6.55 13.87 -12.85
C VAL A 93 -5.62 12.67 -12.98
N ALA A 94 -6.14 11.45 -13.18
CA ALA A 94 -5.34 10.24 -13.36
C ALA A 94 -4.36 10.34 -14.55
N GLU A 95 -4.79 10.91 -15.66
CA GLU A 95 -3.95 11.12 -16.85
C GLU A 95 -2.76 12.03 -16.55
N LEU A 96 -3.00 13.18 -15.92
CA LEU A 96 -1.93 14.11 -15.55
C LEU A 96 -1.05 13.58 -14.42
N LEU A 97 -1.62 12.80 -13.50
CA LEU A 97 -0.92 12.19 -12.38
C LEU A 97 0.19 11.24 -12.85
N ASN A 98 -0.06 10.46 -13.90
CA ASN A 98 0.95 9.59 -14.53
C ASN A 98 2.17 10.38 -15.03
N SER A 99 1.96 11.59 -15.53
CA SER A 99 3.04 12.48 -15.97
C SER A 99 3.75 13.15 -14.80
N ALA A 100 3.00 13.55 -13.79
CA ALA A 100 3.50 14.18 -12.58
C ALA A 100 4.36 13.23 -11.73
N GLN A 101 4.01 11.94 -11.69
CA GLN A 101 4.76 10.91 -10.95
C GLN A 101 6.23 10.85 -11.33
N LYS A 102 6.57 11.10 -12.59
CA LYS A 102 7.97 11.10 -13.08
C LYS A 102 8.83 12.20 -12.45
N ARG A 103 8.22 13.21 -11.84
CA ARG A 103 8.90 14.34 -11.18
C ARG A 103 9.09 14.12 -9.68
N LEU A 104 8.49 13.06 -9.13
CA LEU A 104 8.56 12.72 -7.72
C LEU A 104 9.82 11.92 -7.39
N PRO A 105 10.26 11.89 -6.13
CA PRO A 105 11.35 11.04 -5.68
C PRO A 105 11.10 9.57 -6.00
N SER A 106 12.17 8.81 -6.21
CA SER A 106 12.09 7.37 -6.49
C SER A 106 11.38 6.63 -5.36
N GLY A 107 10.43 5.77 -5.72
CA GLY A 107 9.64 5.01 -4.77
C GLY A 107 8.42 5.73 -4.19
N VAL A 108 8.21 7.00 -4.55
CA VAL A 108 7.00 7.76 -4.18
C VAL A 108 5.96 7.64 -5.29
N THR A 109 4.80 7.08 -4.95
CA THR A 109 3.70 6.87 -5.89
C THR A 109 2.46 7.59 -5.41
N PRO A 110 1.94 8.58 -6.17
CA PRO A 110 0.69 9.22 -5.86
C PRO A 110 -0.49 8.32 -6.23
N THR A 111 -1.52 8.31 -5.40
CA THR A 111 -2.75 7.54 -5.61
C THR A 111 -3.97 8.45 -5.53
N LEU A 112 -4.99 8.13 -6.30
CA LEU A 112 -6.28 8.80 -6.15
C LEU A 112 -6.95 8.35 -4.85
N GLY A 113 -7.50 9.30 -4.12
CA GLY A 113 -8.36 9.03 -2.98
C GLY A 113 -9.62 8.25 -3.38
N PRO A 114 -10.43 7.83 -2.39
CA PRO A 114 -11.65 7.09 -2.66
C PRO A 114 -12.61 7.86 -3.55
N ASP A 115 -13.42 7.11 -4.27
CA ASP A 115 -14.49 7.64 -5.12
C ASP A 115 -15.77 7.77 -4.28
N GLY A 116 -15.90 8.87 -3.60
CA GLY A 116 -17.02 9.11 -2.71
C GLY A 116 -17.38 10.59 -2.62
N SER A 117 -18.62 10.86 -2.27
CA SER A 117 -19.10 12.20 -1.99
C SER A 117 -18.59 12.69 -0.62
N GLY A 118 -18.68 14.01 -0.37
CA GLY A 118 -18.33 14.61 0.92
C GLY A 118 -19.26 14.28 2.08
N VAL A 119 -20.30 13.47 1.87
CA VAL A 119 -21.31 13.12 2.89
C VAL A 119 -20.75 12.28 4.04
N GLY A 120 -19.58 11.65 3.88
CA GLY A 120 -18.92 10.88 4.92
C GLY A 120 -19.31 9.41 4.93
N TRP A 121 -19.10 8.75 6.08
CA TRP A 121 -19.36 7.33 6.25
C TRP A 121 -20.87 7.06 6.36
N VAL A 122 -21.40 6.26 5.44
CA VAL A 122 -22.82 5.88 5.43
C VAL A 122 -23.13 4.65 6.25
N PHE A 123 -22.12 3.82 6.52
CA PHE A 123 -22.27 2.61 7.31
C PHE A 123 -21.01 2.36 8.16
N GLU A 124 -21.20 2.11 9.44
CA GLU A 124 -20.14 1.78 10.37
C GLU A 124 -20.47 0.46 11.08
N TYR A 125 -19.47 -0.38 11.28
CA TYR A 125 -19.60 -1.63 12.03
C TYR A 125 -18.38 -1.90 12.89
N ALA A 126 -18.56 -2.69 13.94
CA ALA A 126 -17.49 -3.10 14.83
C ALA A 126 -17.28 -4.61 14.77
N LEU A 127 -16.02 -5.03 14.67
CA LEU A 127 -15.62 -6.42 14.84
C LEU A 127 -15.35 -6.70 16.32
N VAL A 128 -16.11 -7.60 16.90
CA VAL A 128 -15.99 -7.97 18.32
C VAL A 128 -15.78 -9.47 18.41
N SER A 129 -14.81 -9.91 19.21
CA SER A 129 -14.57 -11.32 19.50
C SER A 129 -13.96 -11.50 20.88
N GLU A 130 -14.39 -12.53 21.59
CA GLU A 130 -13.77 -12.96 22.84
C GLU A 130 -12.58 -13.90 22.62
N LYS A 131 -12.42 -14.44 21.40
CA LYS A 131 -11.41 -15.47 21.08
C LYS A 131 -10.25 -14.92 20.26
N LEU A 132 -10.48 -13.87 19.46
CA LEU A 132 -9.49 -13.27 18.57
C LEU A 132 -8.90 -12.03 19.20
N SER A 133 -7.58 -11.89 19.09
CA SER A 133 -6.86 -10.68 19.49
C SER A 133 -7.16 -9.51 18.51
N LEU A 134 -6.87 -8.28 18.96
CA LEU A 134 -7.04 -7.09 18.12
C LEU A 134 -6.18 -7.15 16.83
N GLN A 135 -5.06 -7.86 16.84
CA GLN A 135 -4.21 -8.08 15.67
C GLN A 135 -4.87 -9.02 14.65
N GLU A 136 -5.49 -10.10 15.16
CA GLU A 136 -6.20 -11.06 14.32
C GLU A 136 -7.48 -10.47 13.74
N LEU A 137 -8.24 -9.71 14.55
CA LEU A 137 -9.41 -8.97 14.07
C LEU A 137 -9.04 -7.95 12.99
N ARG A 138 -7.94 -7.22 13.18
CA ARG A 138 -7.45 -6.28 12.17
C ARG A 138 -7.01 -7.00 10.90
N SER A 139 -6.34 -8.13 11.00
CA SER A 139 -5.95 -8.95 9.85
C SER A 139 -7.16 -9.51 9.12
N LEU A 140 -8.19 -9.97 9.85
CA LEU A 140 -9.44 -10.43 9.26
C LEU A 140 -10.15 -9.31 8.49
N GLN A 141 -10.19 -8.11 9.08
CA GLN A 141 -10.76 -6.93 8.42
C GLN A 141 -10.02 -6.59 7.14
N ASP A 142 -8.69 -6.42 7.21
CA ASP A 142 -7.91 -5.87 6.10
C ASP A 142 -7.72 -6.87 4.94
N TRP A 143 -7.69 -8.18 5.22
CA TRP A 143 -7.38 -9.21 4.23
C TRP A 143 -8.58 -10.02 3.72
N TYR A 144 -9.71 -9.99 4.42
CA TYR A 144 -10.91 -10.74 4.03
C TYR A 144 -12.13 -9.83 3.87
N LEU A 145 -12.56 -9.18 4.95
CA LEU A 145 -13.82 -8.43 4.93
C LEU A 145 -13.76 -7.22 4.02
N LYS A 146 -12.65 -6.49 4.04
CA LYS A 146 -12.45 -5.31 3.20
C LYS A 146 -12.65 -5.60 1.71
N TYR A 147 -12.08 -6.69 1.21
CA TYR A 147 -12.22 -7.07 -0.19
C TYR A 147 -13.65 -7.53 -0.53
N GLY A 148 -14.26 -8.34 0.34
CA GLY A 148 -15.64 -8.77 0.14
C GLY A 148 -16.62 -7.60 0.12
N LEU A 149 -16.47 -6.66 1.04
CA LEU A 149 -17.34 -5.48 1.12
C LEU A 149 -17.07 -4.48 -0.03
N ALA A 150 -15.80 -4.26 -0.40
CA ALA A 150 -15.45 -3.37 -1.50
C ALA A 150 -15.90 -3.89 -2.88
N SER A 151 -16.20 -5.18 -3.00
CA SER A 151 -16.73 -5.74 -4.25
C SER A 151 -18.25 -5.53 -4.45
N VAL A 152 -18.93 -5.02 -3.44
CA VAL A 152 -20.37 -4.71 -3.52
C VAL A 152 -20.57 -3.44 -4.32
N GLU A 153 -21.51 -3.46 -5.26
CA GLU A 153 -21.85 -2.30 -6.08
C GLU A 153 -22.28 -1.10 -5.20
N GLY A 154 -21.74 0.08 -5.49
CA GLY A 154 -22.02 1.31 -4.75
C GLY A 154 -21.11 1.54 -3.53
N VAL A 155 -20.21 0.62 -3.19
CA VAL A 155 -19.22 0.81 -2.12
C VAL A 155 -17.97 1.48 -2.69
N ALA A 156 -17.75 2.74 -2.35
CA ALA A 156 -16.57 3.51 -2.80
C ALA A 156 -15.31 3.17 -2.00
N GLU A 157 -15.45 3.00 -0.68
CA GLU A 157 -14.31 2.69 0.20
C GLU A 157 -14.76 1.87 1.41
N VAL A 158 -13.86 1.00 1.87
CA VAL A 158 -13.95 0.32 3.17
C VAL A 158 -12.69 0.66 3.97
N ALA A 159 -12.82 1.53 4.96
CA ALA A 159 -11.73 1.94 5.83
C ALA A 159 -11.74 1.18 7.14
N SER A 160 -10.56 0.88 7.65
CA SER A 160 -10.38 0.18 8.92
C SER A 160 -9.81 1.14 9.96
N VAL A 161 -10.47 1.27 11.10
CA VAL A 161 -10.04 2.08 12.23
C VAL A 161 -9.83 1.19 13.44
N GLY A 162 -8.73 1.41 14.18
CA GLY A 162 -8.40 0.60 15.36
C GLY A 162 -7.71 -0.73 15.07
N GLY A 163 -7.49 -1.53 16.11
CA GLY A 163 -6.71 -2.75 16.06
C GLY A 163 -5.21 -2.51 15.83
N TYR A 164 -4.45 -3.60 15.75
CA TYR A 164 -3.00 -3.55 15.49
C TYR A 164 -2.69 -4.18 14.15
N VAL A 165 -2.06 -3.43 13.26
CA VAL A 165 -1.57 -3.95 11.98
C VAL A 165 -0.39 -4.87 12.25
N LYS A 166 -0.46 -6.11 11.77
CA LYS A 166 0.63 -7.09 11.89
C LYS A 166 1.83 -6.61 11.07
N GLN A 167 2.98 -6.51 11.71
CA GLN A 167 4.23 -6.14 11.06
C GLN A 167 5.38 -7.00 11.58
N TYR A 168 6.37 -7.25 10.73
CA TYR A 168 7.62 -7.90 11.10
C TYR A 168 8.71 -6.85 11.24
N GLN A 169 9.29 -6.74 12.44
CA GLN A 169 10.35 -5.78 12.73
C GLN A 169 11.69 -6.50 12.81
N VAL A 170 12.64 -6.08 11.97
CA VAL A 170 14.01 -6.55 12.03
C VAL A 170 14.83 -5.56 12.84
N GLN A 171 15.13 -5.94 14.08
CA GLN A 171 15.99 -5.15 14.98
C GLN A 171 17.44 -5.59 14.81
N VAL A 172 18.30 -4.66 14.46
CA VAL A 172 19.73 -4.91 14.25
C VAL A 172 20.56 -4.27 15.36
N ASP A 173 21.64 -4.96 15.76
CA ASP A 173 22.62 -4.44 16.72
C ASP A 173 23.72 -3.68 15.95
N PRO A 174 23.88 -2.36 16.17
CA PRO A 174 24.90 -1.55 15.49
C PRO A 174 26.33 -2.02 15.76
N SER A 175 26.59 -2.62 16.90
CA SER A 175 27.91 -3.12 17.26
C SER A 175 28.26 -4.38 16.45
N ARG A 176 27.29 -5.28 16.29
CA ARG A 176 27.43 -6.46 15.45
C ARG A 176 27.55 -6.10 13.96
N LEU A 177 26.76 -5.14 13.47
CA LEU A 177 26.90 -4.65 12.10
C LEU A 177 28.33 -4.18 11.81
N ARG A 178 28.91 -3.40 12.71
CA ARG A 178 30.29 -2.91 12.57
C ARG A 178 31.30 -4.03 12.63
N SER A 179 31.15 -5.00 13.53
CA SER A 179 32.09 -6.11 13.65
C SER A 179 32.11 -7.03 12.43
N PHE A 180 30.96 -7.21 11.77
CA PHE A 180 30.86 -7.98 10.53
C PHE A 180 31.04 -7.14 9.25
N GLY A 181 31.21 -5.83 9.37
CA GLY A 181 31.32 -4.92 8.23
C GLY A 181 30.10 -4.92 7.33
N VAL A 182 28.90 -5.12 7.89
CA VAL A 182 27.61 -5.16 7.19
C VAL A 182 26.89 -3.84 7.41
N SER A 183 26.36 -3.25 6.35
CA SER A 183 25.52 -2.05 6.41
C SER A 183 24.03 -2.40 6.55
N LEU A 184 23.22 -1.43 6.98
CA LEU A 184 21.76 -1.57 6.99
C LEU A 184 21.21 -1.84 5.58
N SER A 185 21.80 -1.22 4.56
CA SER A 185 21.44 -1.43 3.16
C SER A 185 21.69 -2.88 2.71
N ASP A 186 22.75 -3.52 3.20
CA ASP A 186 23.02 -4.92 2.89
C ASP A 186 21.95 -5.85 3.46
N ILE A 187 21.47 -5.56 4.68
CA ILE A 187 20.36 -6.31 5.31
C ILE A 187 19.06 -6.09 4.52
N GLU A 188 18.73 -4.84 4.19
CA GLU A 188 17.54 -4.55 3.41
C GLU A 188 17.56 -5.27 2.05
N MET A 189 18.69 -5.22 1.34
CA MET A 189 18.88 -5.93 0.08
C MET A 189 18.75 -7.45 0.24
N ALA A 190 19.34 -8.02 1.29
CA ALA A 190 19.27 -9.46 1.55
C ALA A 190 17.83 -9.91 1.79
N ILE A 191 17.06 -9.19 2.62
CA ILE A 191 15.65 -9.46 2.88
C ILE A 191 14.82 -9.33 1.59
N ARG A 192 15.04 -8.26 0.83
CA ARG A 192 14.32 -8.03 -0.43
C ARG A 192 14.57 -9.11 -1.47
N ARG A 193 15.82 -9.59 -1.59
CA ARG A 193 16.20 -10.67 -2.51
C ARG A 193 15.70 -12.03 -2.05
N ALA A 194 15.70 -12.29 -0.75
CA ALA A 194 15.20 -13.54 -0.18
C ALA A 194 13.68 -13.66 -0.24
N ASN A 195 12.94 -12.53 -0.31
CA ASN A 195 11.49 -12.52 -0.41
C ASN A 195 11.04 -12.33 -1.88
N ALA A 196 11.52 -13.18 -2.76
CA ALA A 196 11.16 -13.18 -4.17
C ALA A 196 11.17 -14.60 -4.74
N ASP A 197 10.13 -14.96 -5.46
CA ASP A 197 10.13 -16.19 -6.26
C ASP A 197 10.94 -15.96 -7.54
N ALA A 198 11.76 -16.94 -7.91
CA ALA A 198 12.49 -16.94 -9.17
C ALA A 198 12.01 -18.05 -10.09
N GLY A 199 11.65 -17.68 -11.31
CA GLY A 199 11.43 -18.68 -12.38
C GLY A 199 12.78 -19.22 -12.83
N GLY A 200 12.89 -20.54 -13.00
CA GLY A 200 14.03 -21.22 -13.55
C GLY A 200 13.76 -21.72 -14.97
N GLU A 201 14.78 -22.37 -15.54
CA GLU A 201 14.68 -23.05 -16.84
C GLU A 201 13.86 -24.34 -16.75
N VAL A 202 13.38 -24.79 -17.88
CA VAL A 202 12.77 -26.11 -18.03
C VAL A 202 13.91 -27.14 -18.18
N LEU A 203 13.91 -28.15 -17.34
CA LEU A 203 14.82 -29.29 -17.45
C LEU A 203 14.11 -30.40 -18.23
N GLU A 204 14.66 -30.75 -19.37
CA GLU A 204 14.23 -31.91 -20.14
C GLU A 204 14.96 -33.17 -19.61
N MET A 205 14.24 -34.08 -19.01
CA MET A 205 14.78 -35.36 -18.53
C MET A 205 13.97 -36.51 -19.10
N GLY A 206 14.51 -37.15 -20.13
CA GLY A 206 13.84 -38.23 -20.87
C GLY A 206 12.67 -37.71 -21.66
N GLU A 207 11.47 -38.28 -21.46
CA GLU A 207 10.23 -37.87 -22.12
C GLU A 207 9.41 -36.82 -21.36
N ALA A 208 9.94 -36.26 -20.27
CA ALA A 208 9.23 -35.32 -19.44
C ALA A 208 10.01 -33.99 -19.27
N GLU A 209 9.26 -32.90 -19.30
CA GLU A 209 9.73 -31.54 -19.01
C GLU A 209 9.45 -31.19 -17.56
N TYR A 210 10.48 -30.73 -16.82
CA TYR A 210 10.36 -30.30 -15.43
C TYR A 210 10.65 -28.81 -15.33
N MET A 211 9.68 -28.05 -14.86
CA MET A 211 9.85 -26.63 -14.59
C MET A 211 10.56 -26.42 -13.23
N VAL A 212 11.72 -25.82 -13.25
CA VAL A 212 12.45 -25.43 -12.06
C VAL A 212 11.89 -24.13 -11.52
N ARG A 213 11.47 -24.10 -10.26
CA ARG A 213 10.99 -22.89 -9.58
C ARG A 213 11.71 -22.68 -8.25
N GLY A 214 12.38 -21.56 -8.10
CA GLY A 214 12.91 -21.10 -6.82
C GLY A 214 11.78 -20.50 -5.97
N GLN A 215 11.45 -21.13 -4.85
CA GLN A 215 10.49 -20.59 -3.88
C GLN A 215 11.25 -19.76 -2.86
N GLY A 216 11.11 -18.44 -2.92
CA GLY A 216 11.78 -17.50 -2.02
C GLY A 216 10.83 -16.61 -1.22
N LEU A 217 9.52 -16.62 -1.51
CA LEU A 217 8.57 -15.86 -0.72
C LEU A 217 8.52 -16.38 0.71
N LEU A 218 8.71 -15.49 1.67
CA LEU A 218 8.55 -15.77 3.09
C LEU A 218 7.09 -16.15 3.36
N ARG A 219 6.85 -17.43 3.46
CA ARG A 219 5.55 -17.99 3.79
C ARG A 219 5.65 -18.43 5.24
N GLY A 220 4.86 -17.87 6.13
CA GLY A 220 4.66 -18.52 7.41
C GLY A 220 4.05 -19.90 7.13
N LEU A 221 4.88 -20.94 7.08
CA LEU A 221 4.40 -22.31 7.08
C LEU A 221 3.78 -22.58 8.45
N ASP A 222 2.77 -23.43 8.49
CA ASP A 222 1.97 -23.72 9.71
C ASP A 222 2.83 -24.08 10.93
N ASP A 223 4.06 -24.57 10.72
CA ASP A 223 4.99 -24.99 11.76
C ASP A 223 6.16 -24.02 12.01
N LEU A 224 6.37 -23.02 11.16
CA LEU A 224 7.46 -22.03 11.28
C LEU A 224 6.92 -20.61 11.10
N PRO A 225 6.90 -19.79 12.17
CA PRO A 225 6.54 -18.37 12.04
C PRO A 225 7.46 -17.69 11.01
N ALA A 226 6.91 -16.80 10.18
CA ALA A 226 7.68 -16.04 9.18
C ALA A 226 8.89 -15.28 9.79
N ALA A 227 8.86 -15.02 11.09
CA ALA A 227 9.98 -14.46 11.84
C ALA A 227 11.21 -15.40 11.88
N ASP A 228 11.01 -16.72 11.90
CA ASP A 228 12.13 -17.70 11.91
C ASP A 228 12.72 -17.90 10.53
N GLU A 229 11.92 -17.72 9.47
CA GLU A 229 12.42 -17.67 8.10
C GLU A 229 13.29 -16.44 7.87
N LEU A 230 12.86 -15.26 8.37
CA LEU A 230 13.65 -14.03 8.32
C LEU A 230 15.02 -14.18 8.99
N ARG A 231 15.13 -14.92 10.10
CA ARG A 231 16.39 -15.17 10.81
C ARG A 231 17.40 -16.00 10.02
N LYS A 232 16.93 -16.81 9.07
CA LYS A 232 17.76 -17.71 8.27
C LYS A 232 18.30 -17.07 7.00
N ILE A 233 17.90 -15.83 6.66
CA ILE A 233 18.35 -15.14 5.46
C ILE A 233 19.85 -14.83 5.59
N PRO A 234 20.71 -15.35 4.70
CA PRO A 234 22.13 -15.07 4.73
C PRO A 234 22.42 -13.67 4.21
N VAL A 235 23.13 -12.86 5.00
CA VAL A 235 23.65 -11.56 4.57
C VAL A 235 25.11 -11.74 4.19
N LYS A 236 25.40 -11.80 2.89
CA LYS A 236 26.79 -11.89 2.38
C LYS A 236 27.22 -10.54 1.83
N LYS A 237 28.42 -10.10 2.19
CA LYS A 237 29.05 -8.94 1.59
C LYS A 237 29.50 -9.28 0.15
N PRO A 238 29.20 -8.48 -0.89
CA PRO A 238 29.58 -8.77 -2.27
C PRO A 238 31.09 -8.98 -2.49
N GLU A 239 31.92 -8.29 -1.72
CA GLU A 239 33.38 -8.37 -1.83
C GLU A 239 33.97 -9.72 -1.36
N ALA A 240 33.24 -10.48 -0.56
CA ALA A 240 33.74 -11.81 -0.12
C ALA A 240 33.67 -12.88 -1.23
N LEU A 241 33.12 -12.57 -2.38
CA LEU A 241 33.03 -13.48 -3.53
C LEU A 241 34.19 -13.32 -4.53
N LEU A 242 35.09 -12.34 -4.36
CA LEU A 242 36.15 -12.05 -5.32
C LEU A 242 37.57 -12.52 -4.87
N THR A 243 37.70 -13.08 -3.69
CA THR A 243 38.97 -13.68 -3.24
C THR A 243 38.80 -15.17 -2.98
N VAL A 244 38.50 -15.94 -4.01
CA VAL A 244 38.86 -17.35 -4.03
C VAL A 244 40.24 -17.41 -4.65
N GLU A 245 41.30 -17.34 -3.84
CA GLU A 245 42.60 -17.83 -4.25
C GLU A 245 42.44 -19.32 -4.56
N PRO A 246 42.95 -19.79 -5.72
CA PRO A 246 42.94 -21.22 -6.03
C PRO A 246 43.99 -21.90 -5.14
N GLY A 247 43.60 -22.36 -3.95
CA GLY A 247 44.58 -23.07 -3.10
C GLY A 247 44.19 -23.43 -1.69
N LEU A 248 42.99 -23.15 -1.19
CA LEU A 248 42.62 -23.66 0.15
C LEU A 248 41.17 -24.16 0.17
N ALA A 249 41.03 -25.43 -0.21
CA ALA A 249 39.86 -26.22 0.15
C ALA A 249 39.90 -26.54 1.64
N THR A 250 38.70 -26.55 2.27
CA THR A 250 38.36 -27.08 3.58
C THR A 250 38.38 -26.10 4.76
N ALA A 251 37.23 -25.39 4.93
CA ALA A 251 36.70 -25.16 6.25
C ALA A 251 35.24 -25.64 6.25
N PRO A 252 34.76 -26.35 7.27
CA PRO A 252 33.42 -26.93 7.30
C PRO A 252 32.35 -25.84 7.46
N PRO A 253 31.13 -26.08 6.98
CA PRO A 253 30.04 -25.07 6.92
C PRO A 253 29.46 -24.65 8.28
N GLU A 254 30.03 -25.10 9.38
CA GLU A 254 29.43 -24.92 10.72
C GLU A 254 29.74 -23.57 11.40
N GLN A 255 30.59 -22.70 10.79
CA GLN A 255 30.99 -21.43 11.41
C GLN A 255 30.34 -20.18 10.84
N LEU A 256 29.34 -20.31 9.97
CA LEU A 256 28.58 -19.18 9.39
C LEU A 256 27.17 -19.04 9.99
N ALA A 257 26.98 -19.54 11.21
CA ALA A 257 25.71 -19.29 11.92
C ALA A 257 25.57 -17.79 12.24
N MET A 258 24.53 -17.18 11.73
CA MET A 258 24.14 -15.83 12.09
C MET A 258 23.92 -15.73 13.61
N PRO A 259 24.38 -14.66 14.25
CA PRO A 259 24.14 -14.46 15.68
C PRO A 259 22.64 -14.34 15.96
N GLU A 260 22.20 -15.11 16.94
CA GLU A 260 20.84 -15.21 17.44
C GLU A 260 20.30 -13.84 17.88
N VAL A 261 19.18 -13.42 17.27
CA VAL A 261 18.44 -12.23 17.71
C VAL A 261 17.52 -12.67 18.85
N ALA A 262 17.89 -12.31 20.08
CA ALA A 262 17.07 -12.60 21.25
C ALA A 262 15.71 -11.90 21.18
N PRO A 263 14.60 -12.57 21.45
CA PRO A 263 13.29 -11.95 21.58
C PRO A 263 13.25 -11.09 22.85
N ARG A 264 12.85 -9.82 22.73
CA ARG A 264 12.49 -9.03 23.91
C ARG A 264 11.05 -9.41 24.31
N GLU A 265 10.92 -9.91 25.51
CA GLU A 265 9.67 -10.06 26.22
C GLU A 265 8.96 -8.70 26.33
N THR A 266 7.74 -8.62 25.85
CA THR A 266 6.87 -7.45 26.03
C THR A 266 6.45 -7.40 27.49
N ALA A 267 6.73 -6.29 28.17
CA ALA A 267 6.19 -6.03 29.49
C ALA A 267 4.64 -5.99 29.46
N PRO A 268 3.98 -6.52 30.51
CA PRO A 268 2.53 -6.48 30.64
C PRO A 268 1.99 -5.07 30.93
N PRO A 269 0.65 -4.89 30.91
CA PRO A 269 -0.10 -3.64 30.72
C PRO A 269 0.16 -2.54 31.73
#